data_5486463c259da8ee385afe0e09c0eed9
#
_entry.id   5486463c259da8ee385afe0e09c0eed9
#
_cell.length_a   1.000
_cell.length_b   1.000
_cell.length_c   1.000
_cell.angle_alpha   90.00
_cell.angle_beta   90.00
_cell.angle_gamma   90.00
#
_symmetry.space_group_name_H-M   'P 1'
#
loop_
_entity.id
_entity.type
_entity.pdbx_description
1 polymer ?
#
loop_
_entity_poly.entity_id
_entity_poly.type
_entity_poly.pdbx_seq_one_letter_code
_entity_poly.pdbx_strand_id
1 'polypeptide(L)'
;MITVEDPVEKNIDGINQVQVNTKAGMTFAAALRSILRQDPDIVMIGEMRDTETAEIGIRAAITGHLVLSTLHTNDAASTITRLVDMGVPSYMVASSLIGVVAQRLVKVLCPKCKKPRLSTDEENELMGICSSVTIFDACGCSECNNTGYKGRTAIHEIIHCTNDISELIVDGANKDQLENAAKAHGTKLLRENVSMLVRSGSTTIDELVRVTYTI
;
A
#
# COMPACT_ATOMS: atom_id res chain seq x y z
N MET A 1 16.19 -3.78 -15.82
CA MET A 1 15.51 -2.97 -14.79
C MET A 1 16.41 -1.83 -14.33
N ILE A 2 15.88 -0.61 -14.23
CA ILE A 2 16.59 0.57 -13.71
C ILE A 2 15.72 1.23 -12.63
N THR A 3 16.32 1.66 -11.52
CA THR A 3 15.61 2.35 -10.45
C THR A 3 16.11 3.78 -10.26
N VAL A 4 15.24 4.64 -9.72
CA VAL A 4 15.62 5.96 -9.19
C VAL A 4 15.06 6.10 -7.77
N GLU A 5 15.92 6.37 -6.79
CA GLU A 5 15.62 6.26 -5.37
C GLU A 5 16.17 7.46 -4.57
N ASP A 6 15.55 7.75 -3.41
CA ASP A 6 15.96 8.85 -2.52
C ASP A 6 15.80 8.47 -1.03
N PRO A 7 16.82 7.84 -0.43
CA PRO A 7 18.06 7.28 -1.02
C PRO A 7 17.90 5.85 -1.55
N VAL A 8 18.96 5.28 -2.10
CA VAL A 8 19.08 3.83 -2.31
C VAL A 8 19.20 3.15 -0.95
N GLU A 9 18.17 2.41 -0.55
CA GLU A 9 18.10 1.76 0.77
C GLU A 9 19.01 0.53 0.84
N LYS A 10 19.12 -0.21 -0.24
CA LYS A 10 19.91 -1.43 -0.34
C LYS A 10 20.42 -1.63 -1.75
N ASN A 11 21.72 -1.85 -1.88
CA ASN A 11 22.30 -2.25 -3.16
C ASN A 11 21.86 -3.67 -3.53
N ILE A 12 21.36 -3.83 -4.75
CA ILE A 12 20.87 -5.11 -5.29
C ILE A 12 21.68 -5.44 -6.52
N ASP A 13 22.37 -6.58 -6.49
CA ASP A 13 23.17 -7.04 -7.63
C ASP A 13 22.30 -7.26 -8.86
N GLY A 14 22.77 -6.79 -10.02
CA GLY A 14 22.08 -6.90 -11.30
C GLY A 14 20.99 -5.85 -11.55
N ILE A 15 20.79 -4.89 -10.64
CA ILE A 15 19.89 -3.74 -10.83
C ILE A 15 20.72 -2.46 -10.95
N ASN A 16 20.45 -1.67 -11.98
CA ASN A 16 21.02 -0.33 -12.11
C ASN A 16 20.24 0.64 -11.23
N GLN A 17 20.81 1.06 -10.11
CA GLN A 17 20.17 1.95 -9.14
C GLN A 17 20.76 3.36 -9.22
N VAL A 18 19.91 4.34 -9.44
CA VAL A 18 20.26 5.76 -9.52
C VAL A 18 19.78 6.47 -8.27
N GLN A 19 20.69 7.09 -7.53
CA GLN A 19 20.32 7.89 -6.37
C GLN A 19 20.06 9.33 -6.76
N VAL A 20 18.96 9.90 -6.27
CA VAL A 20 18.63 11.33 -6.39
C VAL A 20 19.72 12.18 -5.73
N ASN A 21 20.10 13.26 -6.40
CA ASN A 21 21.00 14.28 -5.87
C ASN A 21 20.54 15.66 -6.35
N THR A 22 19.63 16.27 -5.63
CA THR A 22 19.03 17.56 -5.98
C THR A 22 20.05 18.70 -6.06
N LYS A 23 21.14 18.63 -5.27
CA LYS A 23 22.23 19.62 -5.33
C LYS A 23 22.98 19.60 -6.68
N ALA A 24 23.03 18.44 -7.30
CA ALA A 24 23.62 18.25 -8.63
C ALA A 24 22.58 18.33 -9.76
N GLY A 25 21.34 18.72 -9.47
CA GLY A 25 20.25 18.78 -10.45
C GLY A 25 19.66 17.42 -10.84
N MET A 26 20.08 16.33 -10.18
CA MET A 26 19.55 14.99 -10.40
C MET A 26 18.27 14.79 -9.56
N THR A 27 17.15 15.24 -10.08
CA THR A 27 15.80 15.01 -9.50
C THR A 27 15.20 13.71 -10.01
N PHE A 28 14.08 13.25 -9.41
CA PHE A 28 13.31 12.10 -9.92
C PHE A 28 12.95 12.30 -11.40
N ALA A 29 12.39 13.45 -11.78
CA ALA A 29 12.00 13.75 -13.15
C ALA A 29 13.19 13.77 -14.12
N ALA A 30 14.32 14.38 -13.74
CA ALA A 30 15.52 14.45 -14.56
C ALA A 30 16.15 13.06 -14.79
N ALA A 31 16.26 12.27 -13.72
CA ALA A 31 16.75 10.91 -13.78
C ALA A 31 15.83 10.04 -14.66
N LEU A 32 14.52 10.10 -14.45
CA LEU A 32 13.55 9.31 -15.18
C LEU A 32 13.58 9.57 -16.68
N ARG A 33 13.66 10.86 -17.11
CA ARG A 33 13.84 11.20 -18.53
C ARG A 33 15.12 10.60 -19.14
N SER A 34 16.19 10.49 -18.35
CA SER A 34 17.44 9.89 -18.81
C SER A 34 17.36 8.36 -18.86
N ILE A 35 16.73 7.74 -17.86
CA ILE A 35 16.49 6.31 -17.76
C ILE A 35 15.66 5.80 -18.94
N LEU A 36 14.57 6.49 -19.30
CA LEU A 36 13.69 6.10 -20.41
C LEU A 36 14.39 6.12 -21.79
N ARG A 37 15.52 6.81 -21.93
CA ARG A 37 16.36 6.77 -23.15
C ARG A 37 17.37 5.62 -23.18
N GLN A 38 17.40 4.79 -22.14
CA GLN A 38 18.28 3.61 -22.03
C GLN A 38 17.56 2.31 -22.40
N ASP A 39 16.37 2.41 -23.00
CA ASP A 39 15.54 1.26 -23.43
C ASP A 39 15.30 0.23 -22.29
N PRO A 40 14.81 0.65 -21.12
CA PRO A 40 14.56 -0.26 -20.02
C PRO A 40 13.19 -0.94 -20.16
N ASP A 41 13.10 -2.27 -19.95
CA ASP A 41 11.79 -2.94 -19.86
C ASP A 41 11.05 -2.59 -18.56
N ILE A 42 11.80 -2.43 -17.47
CA ILE A 42 11.24 -2.18 -16.14
C ILE A 42 11.91 -0.95 -15.52
N VAL A 43 11.10 -0.01 -15.08
CA VAL A 43 11.53 1.20 -14.36
C VAL A 43 10.88 1.23 -12.97
N MET A 44 11.68 1.47 -11.94
CA MET A 44 11.16 1.70 -10.59
C MET A 44 11.46 3.14 -10.16
N ILE A 45 10.43 3.85 -9.78
CA ILE A 45 10.50 5.20 -9.22
C ILE A 45 10.25 5.04 -7.73
N GLY A 46 11.24 5.36 -6.90
CA GLY A 46 11.16 5.18 -5.45
C GLY A 46 9.89 5.77 -4.87
N GLU A 47 9.51 6.98 -5.31
CA GLU A 47 8.22 7.59 -5.00
C GLU A 47 7.83 8.68 -6.01
N MET A 48 6.53 8.92 -6.15
CA MET A 48 5.97 10.06 -6.91
C MET A 48 5.47 11.11 -5.92
N ARG A 49 6.16 12.27 -5.86
CA ARG A 49 5.80 13.39 -4.97
C ARG A 49 5.18 14.56 -5.71
N ASP A 50 5.41 14.67 -7.01
CA ASP A 50 5.03 15.80 -7.84
C ASP A 50 4.38 15.35 -9.16
N THR A 51 3.62 16.27 -9.76
CA THR A 51 2.91 16.05 -11.02
C THR A 51 3.85 15.66 -12.14
N GLU A 52 5.02 16.32 -12.25
CA GLU A 52 5.97 16.11 -13.34
C GLU A 52 6.49 14.67 -13.36
N THR A 53 6.92 14.16 -12.20
CA THR A 53 7.39 12.77 -12.04
C THR A 53 6.28 11.78 -12.34
N ALA A 54 5.07 12.04 -11.83
CA ALA A 54 3.91 11.18 -12.05
C ALA A 54 3.52 11.10 -13.53
N GLU A 55 3.45 12.24 -14.24
CA GLU A 55 3.15 12.26 -15.66
C GLU A 55 4.20 11.51 -16.51
N ILE A 56 5.49 11.68 -16.21
CA ILE A 56 6.54 10.98 -16.95
C ILE A 56 6.41 9.47 -16.74
N GLY A 57 6.21 9.02 -15.50
CA GLY A 57 6.04 7.60 -15.17
C GLY A 57 4.82 6.98 -15.86
N ILE A 58 3.68 7.66 -15.81
CA ILE A 58 2.43 7.22 -16.45
C ILE A 58 2.58 7.17 -17.97
N ARG A 59 3.20 8.18 -18.60
CA ARG A 59 3.48 8.16 -20.06
C ARG A 59 4.40 7.00 -20.43
N ALA A 60 5.40 6.70 -19.60
CA ALA A 60 6.27 5.55 -19.81
C ALA A 60 5.47 4.22 -19.75
N ALA A 61 4.55 4.08 -18.80
CA ALA A 61 3.67 2.91 -18.71
C ALA A 61 2.79 2.76 -19.94
N ILE A 62 2.17 3.84 -20.43
CA ILE A 62 1.35 3.85 -21.66
C ILE A 62 2.18 3.44 -22.89
N THR A 63 3.47 3.78 -22.93
CA THR A 63 4.37 3.43 -24.05
C THR A 63 5.00 2.04 -23.94
N GLY A 64 4.59 1.22 -22.97
CA GLY A 64 4.94 -0.20 -22.90
C GLY A 64 5.97 -0.58 -21.84
N HIS A 65 6.45 0.36 -21.03
CA HIS A 65 7.34 0.05 -19.91
C HIS A 65 6.54 -0.47 -18.71
N LEU A 66 7.08 -1.44 -17.99
CA LEU A 66 6.56 -1.75 -16.66
C LEU A 66 7.11 -0.72 -15.66
N VAL A 67 6.25 0.14 -15.16
CA VAL A 67 6.60 1.18 -14.17
C VAL A 67 6.11 0.77 -12.78
N LEU A 68 7.03 0.67 -11.84
CA LEU A 68 6.77 0.44 -10.43
C LEU A 68 7.03 1.74 -9.66
N SER A 69 6.13 2.12 -8.76
CA SER A 69 6.35 3.29 -7.91
C SER A 69 5.61 3.18 -6.59
N THR A 70 5.91 4.10 -5.67
CA THR A 70 5.17 4.25 -4.42
C THR A 70 4.54 5.63 -4.31
N LEU A 71 3.43 5.68 -3.57
CA LEU A 71 2.78 6.91 -3.13
C LEU A 71 2.47 6.81 -1.64
N HIS A 72 2.48 7.94 -0.95
CA HIS A 72 2.09 8.00 0.45
C HIS A 72 0.57 8.17 0.56
N THR A 73 -0.13 7.04 0.72
CA THR A 73 -1.58 6.97 0.86
C THR A 73 -1.98 6.00 1.97
N ASN A 74 -3.21 6.08 2.42
CA ASN A 74 -3.70 5.24 3.51
C ASN A 74 -4.21 3.88 3.06
N ASP A 75 -4.72 3.80 1.84
CA ASP A 75 -5.32 2.61 1.22
C ASP A 75 -5.13 2.62 -0.30
N ALA A 76 -5.54 1.55 -0.97
CA ALA A 76 -5.32 1.39 -2.41
C ALA A 76 -6.24 2.30 -3.25
N ALA A 77 -7.50 2.48 -2.87
CA ALA A 77 -8.43 3.35 -3.60
C ALA A 77 -7.99 4.82 -3.54
N SER A 78 -7.53 5.28 -2.37
CA SER A 78 -6.96 6.63 -2.21
C SER A 78 -5.70 6.87 -3.05
N THR A 79 -4.97 5.83 -3.42
CA THR A 79 -3.82 5.95 -4.32
C THR A 79 -4.27 6.35 -5.72
N ILE A 80 -5.38 5.79 -6.20
CA ILE A 80 -5.95 6.10 -7.52
C ILE A 80 -6.40 7.56 -7.56
N THR A 81 -7.20 7.98 -6.59
CA THR A 81 -7.67 9.37 -6.53
C THR A 81 -6.52 10.36 -6.35
N ARG A 82 -5.47 9.98 -5.57
CA ARG A 82 -4.28 10.80 -5.37
C ARG A 82 -3.52 11.10 -6.65
N LEU A 83 -3.41 10.15 -7.57
CA LEU A 83 -2.78 10.38 -8.88
C LEU A 83 -3.54 11.44 -9.68
N VAL A 84 -4.87 11.39 -9.66
CA VAL A 84 -5.73 12.39 -10.32
C VAL A 84 -5.60 13.75 -9.62
N ASP A 85 -5.62 13.80 -8.29
CA ASP A 85 -5.44 15.02 -7.50
C ASP A 85 -4.06 15.68 -7.70
N MET A 86 -3.05 14.88 -8.02
CA MET A 86 -1.72 15.37 -8.41
C MET A 86 -1.70 16.01 -9.80
N GLY A 87 -2.83 16.07 -10.50
CA GLY A 87 -2.97 16.70 -11.80
C GLY A 87 -2.79 15.77 -13.00
N VAL A 88 -2.64 14.46 -12.78
CA VAL A 88 -2.59 13.49 -13.88
C VAL A 88 -4.01 13.29 -14.44
N PRO A 89 -4.24 13.45 -15.74
CA PRO A 89 -5.55 13.22 -16.34
C PRO A 89 -6.09 11.82 -16.06
N SER A 90 -7.35 11.71 -15.66
CA SER A 90 -7.98 10.44 -15.25
C SER A 90 -7.90 9.35 -16.33
N TYR A 91 -8.07 9.71 -17.61
CA TYR A 91 -7.94 8.76 -18.73
C TYR A 91 -6.53 8.16 -18.85
N MET A 92 -5.49 8.92 -18.48
CA MET A 92 -4.10 8.42 -18.47
C MET A 92 -3.87 7.46 -17.31
N VAL A 93 -4.41 7.78 -16.12
CA VAL A 93 -4.37 6.87 -14.96
C VAL A 93 -5.09 5.57 -15.31
N ALA A 94 -6.30 5.66 -15.84
CA ALA A 94 -7.12 4.50 -16.22
C ALA A 94 -6.46 3.58 -17.26
N SER A 95 -5.74 4.17 -18.23
CA SER A 95 -5.09 3.41 -19.31
C SER A 95 -3.72 2.80 -18.93
N SER A 96 -3.10 3.28 -17.86
CA SER A 96 -1.75 2.86 -17.47
C SER A 96 -1.71 2.00 -16.20
N LEU A 97 -2.69 2.16 -15.31
CA LEU A 97 -2.66 1.53 -14.00
C LEU A 97 -3.13 0.07 -14.09
N ILE A 98 -2.24 -0.86 -13.76
CA ILE A 98 -2.52 -2.30 -13.74
C ILE A 98 -3.07 -2.73 -12.39
N GLY A 99 -2.55 -2.17 -11.32
CA GLY A 99 -2.98 -2.48 -9.97
C GLY A 99 -2.30 -1.63 -8.91
N VAL A 100 -2.88 -1.63 -7.74
CA VAL A 100 -2.40 -0.91 -6.57
C VAL A 100 -2.32 -1.87 -5.38
N VAL A 101 -1.22 -1.80 -4.64
CA VAL A 101 -1.02 -2.56 -3.41
C VAL A 101 -0.81 -1.57 -2.27
N ALA A 102 -1.78 -1.49 -1.37
CA ALA A 102 -1.57 -0.82 -0.09
C ALA A 102 -1.09 -1.83 0.95
N GLN A 103 -0.08 -1.43 1.72
CA GLN A 103 0.55 -2.29 2.73
C GLN A 103 0.64 -1.56 4.06
N ARG A 104 0.41 -2.31 5.16
CA ARG A 104 0.67 -1.88 6.53
C ARG A 104 1.38 -2.98 7.30
N LEU A 105 2.22 -2.58 8.26
CA LEU A 105 2.82 -3.51 9.22
C LEU A 105 2.00 -3.51 10.50
N VAL A 106 1.65 -4.70 10.99
CA VAL A 106 1.01 -4.93 12.27
C VAL A 106 1.94 -5.71 13.19
N LYS A 107 1.90 -5.40 14.48
CA LYS A 107 2.70 -6.12 15.48
C LYS A 107 2.11 -7.51 15.68
N VAL A 108 2.98 -8.51 15.82
CA VAL A 108 2.59 -9.89 16.10
C VAL A 108 2.62 -10.13 17.61
N LEU A 109 1.55 -10.70 18.15
CA LEU A 109 1.45 -11.06 19.57
C LEU A 109 2.56 -12.03 19.97
N CYS A 110 3.13 -11.81 21.15
CA CYS A 110 4.07 -12.73 21.73
C CYS A 110 3.38 -14.05 22.09
N PRO A 111 3.79 -15.20 21.52
CA PRO A 111 3.14 -16.48 21.75
C PRO A 111 3.25 -16.98 23.19
N LYS A 112 4.23 -16.44 23.95
CA LYS A 112 4.50 -16.86 25.35
C LYS A 112 3.59 -16.21 26.39
N CYS A 113 3.09 -14.98 26.10
CA CYS A 113 2.35 -14.22 27.11
C CYS A 113 0.98 -13.70 26.67
N LYS A 114 0.58 -13.92 25.43
CA LYS A 114 -0.77 -13.54 25.01
C LYS A 114 -1.82 -14.27 25.81
N LYS A 115 -2.90 -13.60 26.20
CA LYS A 115 -4.01 -14.18 26.98
C LYS A 115 -5.30 -14.14 26.17
N PRO A 116 -6.04 -15.25 26.10
CA PRO A 116 -7.32 -15.29 25.42
C PRO A 116 -8.40 -14.57 26.26
N ARG A 117 -9.32 -13.90 25.57
CA ARG A 117 -10.59 -13.41 26.10
C ARG A 117 -11.67 -13.42 25.01
N LEU A 118 -12.91 -13.23 25.41
CA LEU A 118 -13.99 -12.99 24.44
C LEU A 118 -13.96 -11.52 23.99
N SER A 119 -14.30 -11.28 22.73
CA SER A 119 -14.50 -9.94 22.18
C SER A 119 -15.78 -9.31 22.73
N THR A 120 -15.78 -7.97 22.87
CA THR A 120 -16.97 -7.18 23.20
C THR A 120 -17.80 -6.91 21.96
N ASP A 121 -19.02 -6.36 22.13
CA ASP A 121 -19.88 -6.01 21.00
C ASP A 121 -19.29 -4.90 20.15
N GLU A 122 -18.62 -3.89 20.78
CA GLU A 122 -17.92 -2.84 20.04
C GLU A 122 -16.73 -3.40 19.22
N GLU A 123 -15.99 -4.36 19.79
CA GLU A 123 -14.90 -5.01 19.09
C GLU A 123 -15.40 -5.90 17.94
N ASN A 124 -16.57 -6.52 18.10
CA ASN A 124 -17.23 -7.27 17.03
C ASN A 124 -17.62 -6.35 15.87
N GLU A 125 -18.17 -5.18 16.16
CA GLU A 125 -18.49 -4.15 15.17
C GLU A 125 -17.23 -3.67 14.44
N LEU A 126 -16.14 -3.41 15.18
CA LEU A 126 -14.84 -3.06 14.61
C LEU A 126 -14.29 -4.15 13.69
N MET A 127 -14.47 -5.41 14.02
CA MET A 127 -14.07 -6.54 13.19
C MET A 127 -15.02 -6.86 12.04
N GLY A 128 -16.23 -6.28 12.03
CA GLY A 128 -17.28 -6.57 11.05
C GLY A 128 -17.90 -7.94 11.23
N ILE A 129 -18.08 -8.42 12.47
CA ILE A 129 -18.66 -9.73 12.80
C ILE A 129 -19.87 -9.58 13.72
N CYS A 130 -20.79 -10.55 13.67
CA CYS A 130 -22.06 -10.51 14.41
C CYS A 130 -22.05 -11.30 15.73
N SER A 131 -20.96 -11.99 16.07
CA SER A 131 -20.88 -12.83 17.26
C SER A 131 -19.53 -12.73 17.93
N SER A 132 -19.52 -12.85 19.27
CA SER A 132 -18.27 -12.86 20.05
C SER A 132 -17.38 -14.01 19.67
N VAL A 133 -16.10 -13.72 19.53
CA VAL A 133 -15.04 -14.67 19.21
C VAL A 133 -13.92 -14.58 20.24
N THR A 134 -13.11 -15.61 20.33
CA THR A 134 -11.89 -15.54 21.14
C THR A 134 -10.86 -14.68 20.43
N ILE A 135 -10.43 -13.63 21.11
CA ILE A 135 -9.30 -12.76 20.73
C ILE A 135 -8.24 -12.81 21.84
N PHE A 136 -7.11 -12.14 21.61
CA PHE A 136 -5.99 -12.21 22.54
C PHE A 136 -5.43 -10.83 22.88
N ASP A 137 -5.11 -10.64 24.17
CA ASP A 137 -4.47 -9.42 24.68
C ASP A 137 -2.95 -9.58 24.76
N ALA A 138 -2.25 -8.46 24.58
CA ALA A 138 -0.82 -8.34 24.77
C ALA A 138 -0.50 -8.12 26.26
N CYS A 139 0.13 -9.09 26.92
CA CYS A 139 0.39 -9.00 28.38
C CYS A 139 1.79 -8.54 28.76
N GLY A 140 2.81 -8.96 27.99
CA GLY A 140 4.21 -8.72 28.31
C GLY A 140 4.87 -9.86 29.10
N CYS A 141 6.12 -10.15 28.77
CA CYS A 141 7.00 -11.07 29.47
C CYS A 141 8.47 -10.78 29.13
N SER A 142 9.42 -11.49 29.72
CA SER A 142 10.85 -11.34 29.43
C SER A 142 11.22 -11.61 27.97
N GLU A 143 10.53 -12.55 27.31
CA GLU A 143 10.76 -12.90 25.90
C GLU A 143 10.40 -11.80 24.90
N CYS A 144 9.52 -10.89 25.26
CA CYS A 144 9.09 -9.77 24.42
C CYS A 144 9.49 -8.40 25.00
N ASN A 145 10.40 -8.37 25.97
CA ASN A 145 10.80 -7.16 26.69
C ASN A 145 9.59 -6.39 27.26
N ASN A 146 8.62 -7.13 27.83
CA ASN A 146 7.38 -6.62 28.41
C ASN A 146 6.47 -5.85 27.46
N THR A 147 6.66 -5.93 26.16
CA THR A 147 5.82 -5.23 25.16
C THR A 147 4.54 -6.00 24.81
N GLY A 148 4.49 -7.30 25.06
CA GLY A 148 3.40 -8.17 24.60
C GLY A 148 3.46 -8.57 23.12
N TYR A 149 4.44 -8.03 22.35
CA TYR A 149 4.59 -8.28 20.92
C TYR A 149 5.99 -8.79 20.59
N LYS A 150 6.09 -9.61 19.53
CA LYS A 150 7.36 -10.13 19.01
C LYS A 150 7.32 -10.21 17.48
N GLY A 151 8.00 -9.24 16.86
CA GLY A 151 8.02 -9.10 15.40
C GLY A 151 6.81 -8.35 14.82
N ARG A 152 6.76 -8.30 13.49
CA ARG A 152 5.73 -7.65 12.70
C ARG A 152 5.40 -8.53 11.50
N THR A 153 4.17 -8.43 11.01
CA THR A 153 3.74 -9.02 9.76
C THR A 153 3.10 -7.96 8.88
N ALA A 154 3.15 -8.15 7.56
CA ALA A 154 2.48 -7.27 6.63
C ALA A 154 1.03 -7.72 6.39
N ILE A 155 0.15 -6.75 6.22
CA ILE A 155 -1.18 -6.91 5.63
C ILE A 155 -1.24 -6.11 4.35
N HIS A 156 -2.01 -6.58 3.40
CA HIS A 156 -2.10 -5.98 2.06
C HIS A 156 -3.56 -5.80 1.67
N GLU A 157 -3.81 -4.73 0.94
CA GLU A 157 -5.03 -4.51 0.18
C GLU A 157 -4.61 -4.37 -1.27
N ILE A 158 -5.16 -5.19 -2.16
CA ILE A 158 -4.75 -5.24 -3.56
C ILE A 158 -5.95 -4.93 -4.43
N ILE A 159 -5.89 -3.83 -5.18
CA ILE A 159 -6.85 -3.51 -6.24
C ILE A 159 -6.22 -3.87 -7.57
N HIS A 160 -6.84 -4.77 -8.30
CA HIS A 160 -6.52 -5.04 -9.70
C HIS A 160 -7.38 -4.13 -10.56
N CYS A 161 -6.76 -3.30 -11.42
CA CYS A 161 -7.48 -2.35 -12.27
C CYS A 161 -8.08 -3.11 -13.46
N THR A 162 -9.31 -3.55 -13.29
CA THR A 162 -10.15 -4.15 -14.33
C THR A 162 -10.80 -3.06 -15.18
N ASN A 163 -11.44 -3.44 -16.30
CA ASN A 163 -12.05 -2.48 -17.23
C ASN A 163 -13.11 -1.59 -16.56
N ASP A 164 -13.94 -2.16 -15.68
CA ASP A 164 -14.95 -1.43 -14.94
C ASP A 164 -14.34 -0.46 -13.91
N ILE A 165 -13.24 -0.82 -13.25
CA ILE A 165 -12.50 0.11 -12.40
C ILE A 165 -11.87 1.23 -13.24
N SER A 166 -11.34 0.90 -14.42
CA SER A 166 -10.79 1.91 -15.35
C SER A 166 -11.88 2.88 -15.83
N GLU A 167 -13.08 2.41 -16.15
CA GLU A 167 -14.24 3.26 -16.49
C GLU A 167 -14.61 4.19 -15.33
N LEU A 168 -14.69 3.66 -14.11
CA LEU A 168 -14.92 4.45 -12.90
C LEU A 168 -13.87 5.55 -12.68
N ILE A 169 -12.59 5.25 -12.96
CA ILE A 169 -11.52 6.27 -12.87
C ILE A 169 -11.74 7.38 -13.89
N VAL A 170 -12.10 7.04 -15.14
CA VAL A 170 -12.38 8.04 -16.18
C VAL A 170 -13.55 8.93 -15.81
N ASP A 171 -14.60 8.34 -15.22
CA ASP A 171 -15.82 9.02 -14.79
C ASP A 171 -15.65 9.85 -13.51
N GLY A 172 -14.44 9.85 -12.92
CA GLY A 172 -14.15 10.61 -11.72
C GLY A 172 -14.78 10.03 -10.46
N ALA A 173 -14.87 8.71 -10.37
CA ALA A 173 -15.42 8.02 -9.22
C ALA A 173 -14.65 8.37 -7.92
N ASN A 174 -15.40 8.47 -6.84
CA ASN A 174 -14.84 8.68 -5.52
C ASN A 174 -14.27 7.37 -4.94
N LYS A 175 -13.56 7.50 -3.81
CA LYS A 175 -12.94 6.39 -3.10
C LYS A 175 -13.92 5.23 -2.84
N ASP A 176 -15.11 5.53 -2.31
CA ASP A 176 -16.09 4.51 -1.92
C ASP A 176 -16.60 3.70 -3.12
N GLN A 177 -16.76 4.35 -4.26
CA GLN A 177 -17.15 3.69 -5.51
C GLN A 177 -16.06 2.73 -5.99
N LEU A 178 -14.79 3.16 -5.94
CA LEU A 178 -13.64 2.32 -6.29
C LEU A 178 -13.47 1.14 -5.32
N GLU A 179 -13.62 1.35 -4.02
CA GLU A 179 -13.59 0.28 -3.01
C GLU A 179 -14.71 -0.75 -3.23
N ASN A 180 -15.94 -0.29 -3.53
CA ASN A 180 -17.07 -1.18 -3.76
C ASN A 180 -16.87 -2.03 -5.03
N ALA A 181 -16.37 -1.41 -6.10
CA ALA A 181 -16.03 -2.15 -7.33
C ALA A 181 -14.90 -3.16 -7.06
N ALA A 182 -13.84 -2.77 -6.35
CA ALA A 182 -12.74 -3.66 -6.01
C ALA A 182 -13.21 -4.85 -5.14
N LYS A 183 -14.10 -4.62 -4.17
CA LYS A 183 -14.72 -5.70 -3.38
C LYS A 183 -15.51 -6.68 -4.22
N ALA A 184 -16.24 -6.20 -5.23
CA ALA A 184 -16.97 -7.07 -6.16
C ALA A 184 -16.04 -8.02 -6.92
N HIS A 185 -14.77 -7.62 -7.13
CA HIS A 185 -13.70 -8.45 -7.69
C HIS A 185 -12.89 -9.24 -6.65
N GLY A 186 -13.33 -9.28 -5.39
CA GLY A 186 -12.72 -10.09 -4.34
C GLY A 186 -11.58 -9.41 -3.58
N THR A 187 -11.35 -8.10 -3.77
CA THR A 187 -10.41 -7.34 -2.95
C THR A 187 -10.85 -7.36 -1.48
N LYS A 188 -9.92 -7.71 -0.59
CA LYS A 188 -10.10 -7.57 0.86
C LYS A 188 -9.42 -6.29 1.30
N LEU A 189 -10.17 -5.43 1.98
CA LEU A 189 -9.62 -4.19 2.54
C LEU A 189 -8.63 -4.47 3.67
N LEU A 190 -7.76 -3.50 3.97
CA LEU A 190 -6.80 -3.59 5.09
C LEU A 190 -7.51 -3.94 6.40
N ARG A 191 -8.68 -3.33 6.69
CA ARG A 191 -9.50 -3.62 7.87
C ARG A 191 -9.90 -5.10 7.94
N GLU A 192 -10.34 -5.68 6.84
CA GLU A 192 -10.76 -7.10 6.79
C GLU A 192 -9.58 -8.04 7.02
N ASN A 193 -8.43 -7.71 6.42
CA ASN A 193 -7.21 -8.49 6.57
C ASN A 193 -6.67 -8.46 8.01
N VAL A 194 -6.65 -7.28 8.66
CA VAL A 194 -6.23 -7.23 10.07
C VAL A 194 -7.26 -7.88 11.00
N SER A 195 -8.57 -7.78 10.71
CA SER A 195 -9.63 -8.49 11.45
C SER A 195 -9.40 -10.02 11.44
N MET A 196 -9.01 -10.60 10.30
CA MET A 196 -8.64 -12.02 10.23
C MET A 196 -7.45 -12.36 11.13
N LEU A 197 -6.44 -11.48 11.21
CA LEU A 197 -5.27 -11.67 12.08
C LEU A 197 -5.63 -11.56 13.57
N VAL A 198 -6.56 -10.69 13.94
CA VAL A 198 -7.09 -10.60 15.32
C VAL A 198 -7.80 -11.90 15.69
N ARG A 199 -8.69 -12.37 14.82
CA ARG A 199 -9.45 -13.62 15.03
C ARG A 199 -8.58 -14.88 15.10
N SER A 200 -7.46 -14.89 14.38
CA SER A 200 -6.47 -15.98 14.46
C SER A 200 -5.56 -15.88 15.69
N GLY A 201 -5.66 -14.82 16.49
CA GLY A 201 -4.79 -14.57 17.62
C GLY A 201 -3.35 -14.23 17.24
N SER A 202 -3.15 -13.69 16.04
CA SER A 202 -1.86 -13.26 15.55
C SER A 202 -1.52 -11.81 15.97
N THR A 203 -2.55 -10.97 16.14
CA THR A 203 -2.41 -9.57 16.56
C THR A 203 -3.56 -9.17 17.50
N THR A 204 -3.62 -7.92 17.94
CA THR A 204 -4.63 -7.39 18.86
C THR A 204 -5.65 -6.52 18.13
N ILE A 205 -6.76 -6.24 18.83
CA ILE A 205 -7.75 -5.25 18.40
C ILE A 205 -7.14 -3.84 18.32
N ASP A 206 -6.17 -3.48 19.19
CA ASP A 206 -5.47 -2.19 19.13
C ASP A 206 -4.74 -1.99 17.80
N GLU A 207 -4.14 -3.03 17.25
CA GLU A 207 -3.50 -2.96 15.94
C GLU A 207 -4.54 -2.82 14.80
N LEU A 208 -5.75 -3.40 14.94
CA LEU A 208 -6.85 -3.16 14.02
C LEU A 208 -7.28 -1.69 14.06
N VAL A 209 -7.50 -1.13 15.25
CA VAL A 209 -7.85 0.28 15.44
C VAL A 209 -6.77 1.17 14.83
N ARG A 210 -5.51 0.90 15.14
CA ARG A 210 -4.37 1.67 14.60
C ARG A 210 -4.34 1.66 13.06
N VAL A 211 -4.57 0.51 12.42
CA VAL A 211 -4.55 0.41 10.95
C VAL A 211 -5.76 1.09 10.32
N THR A 212 -6.94 0.97 10.96
CA THR A 212 -8.20 1.50 10.41
C THR A 212 -8.33 3.01 10.59
N TYR A 213 -7.84 3.55 11.72
CA TYR A 213 -8.02 4.95 12.11
C TYR A 213 -6.72 5.75 12.17
N THR A 214 -5.64 5.26 11.56
CA THR A 214 -4.43 6.10 11.40
C THR A 214 -4.76 7.24 10.44
N ILE A 215 -4.99 8.41 11.05
CA ILE A 215 -5.18 9.71 10.41
C ILE A 215 -3.84 10.24 9.89
#